data_05d804bbcadd1a66ae5215d7e8cec7e5
#
_entry.id   05d804bbcadd1a66ae5215d7e8cec7e5
#
_cell.length_a   1.000
_cell.length_b   1.000
_cell.length_c   1.000
_cell.angle_alpha   90.00
_cell.angle_beta   90.00
_cell.angle_gamma   90.00
#
_symmetry.space_group_name_H-M   'P 1'
#
loop_
_entity.id
_entity.type
_entity.pdbx_description
1 polymer ?
#
loop_
_entity_poly.entity_id
_entity_poly.type
_entity_poly.pdbx_seq_one_letter_code
_entity_poly.pdbx_strand_id
1 'polypeptide(L)'
;VAVPGGINWDELSWEEVKPQVWRKVFVGERLMMILYRFGPGCRWPEEQHEAEQGGYILKGKILLRLPDEDREIVLGAGQGYWIASKKPHAWEVPDEEVMLMDIFSPPRFELLGQEQR
;
A
#
# COMPACT_ATOMS: atom_id res chain seq x y z
N VAL A 1 15.45 -15.51 -2.63
CA VAL A 1 14.41 -16.28 -3.34
C VAL A 1 13.33 -16.71 -2.36
N ALA A 2 12.08 -16.43 -2.70
CA ALA A 2 10.96 -16.83 -1.88
C ALA A 2 10.75 -18.34 -1.93
N VAL A 3 10.49 -18.93 -0.77
CA VAL A 3 10.20 -20.36 -0.64
C VAL A 3 8.71 -20.51 -0.34
N PRO A 4 7.98 -21.37 -1.08
CA PRO A 4 6.56 -21.55 -0.80
C PRO A 4 6.31 -21.95 0.65
N GLY A 5 5.28 -21.36 1.24
CA GLY A 5 4.92 -21.64 2.63
C GLY A 5 4.22 -20.47 3.28
N GLY A 6 4.21 -20.48 4.59
CA GLY A 6 3.62 -19.42 5.36
C GLY A 6 4.52 -18.19 5.46
N ILE A 7 3.92 -17.04 5.64
CA ILE A 7 4.61 -15.79 5.95
C ILE A 7 4.18 -15.40 7.35
N ASN A 8 5.11 -15.39 8.29
CA ASN A 8 4.80 -14.94 9.65
C ASN A 8 5.07 -13.44 9.75
N TRP A 9 4.03 -12.66 9.53
CA TRP A 9 4.15 -11.19 9.52
C TRP A 9 4.58 -10.64 10.88
N ASP A 10 4.27 -11.33 11.97
CA ASP A 10 4.66 -10.89 13.30
C ASP A 10 6.17 -10.96 13.52
N GLU A 11 6.86 -11.84 12.80
CA GLU A 11 8.31 -11.95 12.88
C GLU A 11 9.05 -10.92 12.03
N LEU A 12 8.34 -10.26 11.12
CA LEU A 12 8.92 -9.20 10.31
C LEU A 12 8.92 -7.90 11.10
N SER A 13 9.99 -7.12 10.99
CA SER A 13 10.11 -5.85 11.69
C SER A 13 9.41 -4.73 10.94
N TRP A 14 8.77 -3.84 11.69
CA TRP A 14 8.27 -2.60 11.12
C TRP A 14 9.45 -1.73 10.72
N GLU A 15 9.38 -1.17 9.53
CA GLU A 15 10.37 -0.27 8.97
C GLU A 15 9.70 1.08 8.74
N GLU A 16 10.26 2.14 9.31
CA GLU A 16 9.71 3.48 9.10
C GLU A 16 10.20 4.02 7.76
N VAL A 17 9.27 4.28 6.85
CA VAL A 17 9.56 4.78 5.51
C VAL A 17 9.74 6.30 5.53
N LYS A 18 8.88 6.97 6.26
CA LYS A 18 8.88 8.41 6.50
C LYS A 18 7.99 8.66 7.72
N PRO A 19 7.96 9.87 8.28
CA PRO A 19 7.11 10.13 9.45
C PRO A 19 5.68 9.66 9.22
N GLN A 20 5.12 8.93 10.17
CA GLN A 20 3.76 8.39 10.16
C GLN A 20 3.53 7.25 9.19
N VAL A 21 4.58 6.68 8.57
CA VAL A 21 4.44 5.56 7.63
C VAL A 21 5.39 4.44 8.00
N TRP A 22 4.84 3.29 8.35
CA TRP A 22 5.60 2.07 8.65
C TRP A 22 5.14 0.94 7.76
N ARG A 23 6.02 -0.01 7.51
CA ARG A 23 5.67 -1.15 6.65
C ARG A 23 6.45 -2.41 7.01
N LYS A 24 5.88 -3.53 6.55
CA LYS A 24 6.54 -4.84 6.48
C LYS A 24 6.39 -5.34 5.04
N VAL A 25 7.46 -5.85 4.46
CA VAL A 25 7.50 -6.21 3.04
C VAL A 25 7.82 -7.68 2.84
N PHE A 26 7.07 -8.32 1.96
CA PHE A 26 7.39 -9.63 1.42
C PHE A 26 7.45 -9.53 -0.10
N VAL A 27 8.54 -10.05 -0.70
CA VAL A 27 8.71 -10.04 -2.17
C VAL A 27 8.71 -11.48 -2.66
N GLY A 28 7.75 -11.81 -3.50
CA GLY A 28 7.68 -13.09 -4.20
C GLY A 28 8.34 -12.97 -5.57
N GLU A 29 8.03 -13.91 -6.47
CA GLU A 29 8.58 -13.88 -7.82
C GLU A 29 7.88 -12.86 -8.70
N ARG A 30 6.56 -12.81 -8.65
CA ARG A 30 5.73 -11.96 -9.51
C ARG A 30 4.82 -11.02 -8.75
N LEU A 31 4.97 -10.98 -7.43
CA LEU A 31 4.18 -10.07 -6.61
C LEU A 31 5.00 -9.58 -5.43
N MET A 32 4.55 -8.48 -4.87
CA MET A 32 5.08 -7.89 -3.65
C MET A 32 3.89 -7.61 -2.74
N MET A 33 4.01 -7.98 -1.48
CA MET A 33 2.98 -7.71 -0.48
C MET A 33 3.56 -6.77 0.55
N ILE A 34 2.85 -5.68 0.83
CA ILE A 34 3.31 -4.71 1.82
C ILE A 34 2.19 -4.47 2.83
N LEU A 35 2.47 -4.78 4.09
CA LEU A 35 1.60 -4.42 5.19
C LEU A 35 2.01 -3.03 5.66
N TYR A 36 1.12 -2.06 5.46
CA TYR A 36 1.35 -0.68 5.85
C TYR A 36 0.60 -0.32 7.12
N ARG A 37 1.21 0.58 7.88
CA ARG A 37 0.56 1.27 8.98
C ARG A 37 0.80 2.77 8.78
N PHE A 38 -0.29 3.54 8.71
CA PHE A 38 -0.26 4.97 8.47
C PHE A 38 -0.86 5.72 9.62
N GLY A 39 -0.21 6.79 10.10
CA GLY A 39 -0.77 7.68 11.08
C GLY A 39 -1.80 8.64 10.49
N PRO A 40 -2.60 9.28 11.34
CA PRO A 40 -3.62 10.24 10.90
C PRO A 40 -3.01 11.39 10.10
N GLY A 41 -3.71 11.82 9.06
CA GLY A 41 -3.28 12.94 8.23
C GLY A 41 -2.27 12.59 7.17
N CYS A 42 -1.84 11.32 7.10
CA CYS A 42 -0.89 10.89 6.10
C CYS A 42 -1.51 11.01 4.70
N ARG A 43 -0.70 11.47 3.74
CA ARG A 43 -1.12 11.63 2.35
C ARG A 43 -0.15 10.92 1.43
N TRP A 44 -0.69 10.35 0.38
CA TRP A 44 0.11 9.80 -0.71
C TRP A 44 -0.22 10.58 -1.97
N PRO A 45 0.78 11.25 -2.58
CA PRO A 45 0.51 12.08 -3.75
C PRO A 45 0.10 11.22 -4.95
N GLU A 46 -0.46 11.89 -5.94
CA GLU A 46 -0.87 11.21 -7.16
C GLU A 46 0.33 10.50 -7.80
N GLU A 47 0.11 9.25 -8.18
CA GLU A 47 1.09 8.45 -8.90
C GLU A 47 0.40 7.53 -9.88
N GLN A 48 1.19 7.01 -10.81
CA GLN A 48 0.76 5.92 -11.69
C GLN A 48 1.98 5.05 -11.95
N HIS A 49 1.77 3.77 -12.06
CA HIS A 49 2.86 2.81 -12.20
C HIS A 49 2.43 1.59 -12.99
N GLU A 50 3.43 0.88 -13.54
CA GLU A 50 3.19 -0.33 -14.33
C GLU A 50 2.54 -1.44 -13.52
N ALA A 51 2.94 -1.62 -12.28
CA ALA A 51 2.41 -2.68 -11.43
C ALA A 51 0.92 -2.52 -11.24
N GLU A 52 0.18 -3.59 -11.41
CA GLU A 52 -1.21 -3.69 -10.98
C GLU A 52 -1.21 -3.72 -9.46
N GLN A 53 -2.21 -3.13 -8.83
CA GLN A 53 -2.27 -3.02 -7.38
C GLN A 53 -3.61 -3.48 -6.85
N GLY A 54 -3.58 -4.34 -5.83
CA GLY A 54 -4.74 -4.67 -5.04
C GLY A 54 -4.51 -4.22 -3.61
N GLY A 55 -5.56 -3.94 -2.88
CA GLY A 55 -5.44 -3.57 -1.48
C GLY A 55 -6.61 -4.08 -0.65
N TYR A 56 -6.34 -4.26 0.64
CA TYR A 56 -7.36 -4.65 1.62
C TYR A 56 -7.13 -3.87 2.90
N ILE A 57 -8.18 -3.21 3.38
CA ILE A 57 -8.09 -2.38 4.58
C ILE A 57 -8.42 -3.22 5.80
N LEU A 58 -7.46 -3.32 6.71
CA LEU A 58 -7.60 -4.09 7.96
C LEU A 58 -8.19 -3.24 9.09
N LYS A 59 -7.86 -1.94 9.08
CA LYS A 59 -8.28 -1.02 10.15
C LYS A 59 -8.31 0.41 9.61
N GLY A 60 -9.29 1.19 10.04
CA GLY A 60 -9.39 2.61 9.70
C GLY A 60 -10.04 2.86 8.36
N LYS A 61 -9.86 4.07 7.83
CA LYS A 61 -10.46 4.52 6.57
C LYS A 61 -9.46 5.29 5.75
N ILE A 62 -9.56 5.14 4.43
CA ILE A 62 -8.80 5.96 3.49
C ILE A 62 -9.76 6.67 2.53
N LEU A 63 -9.30 7.78 1.99
CA LEU A 63 -9.95 8.45 0.86
C LEU A 63 -9.09 8.17 -0.36
N LEU A 64 -9.64 7.41 -1.31
CA LEU A 64 -8.96 7.08 -2.56
C LEU A 64 -9.47 8.02 -3.66
N ARG A 65 -8.53 8.64 -4.38
CA ARG A 65 -8.86 9.51 -5.51
C ARG A 65 -8.42 8.88 -6.81
N LEU A 66 -9.30 8.92 -7.80
CA LEU A 66 -9.03 8.49 -9.16
C LEU A 66 -9.19 9.72 -10.06
N PRO A 67 -8.11 10.50 -10.25
CA PRO A 67 -8.21 11.81 -10.90
C PRO A 67 -8.75 11.77 -12.33
N ASP A 68 -8.39 10.75 -13.11
CA ASP A 68 -8.84 10.64 -14.49
C ASP A 68 -10.32 10.32 -14.61
N GLU A 69 -10.97 9.90 -13.52
CA GLU A 69 -12.42 9.67 -13.47
C GLU A 69 -13.14 10.74 -12.67
N ASP A 70 -12.41 11.68 -12.11
CA ASP A 70 -12.96 12.69 -11.21
C ASP A 70 -13.78 12.06 -10.08
N ARG A 71 -13.22 10.98 -9.48
CA ARG A 71 -13.89 10.20 -8.44
C ARG A 71 -13.11 10.18 -7.15
N GLU A 72 -13.85 10.21 -6.04
CA GLU A 72 -13.32 9.99 -4.71
C GLU A 72 -14.12 8.89 -4.04
N ILE A 73 -13.44 7.98 -3.38
CA ILE A 73 -14.05 6.82 -2.73
C ILE A 73 -13.54 6.73 -1.30
N VAL A 74 -14.46 6.67 -0.34
CA VAL A 74 -14.09 6.40 1.06
C VAL A 74 -14.17 4.90 1.29
N LEU A 75 -13.08 4.31 1.74
CA LEU A 75 -12.98 2.89 1.99
C LEU A 75 -12.57 2.64 3.44
N GLY A 76 -13.24 1.71 4.10
CA GLY A 76 -12.98 1.36 5.49
C GLY A 76 -12.59 -0.10 5.67
N ALA A 77 -12.43 -0.50 6.92
CA ALA A 77 -12.04 -1.86 7.27
C ALA A 77 -12.98 -2.89 6.62
N GLY A 78 -12.40 -3.95 6.07
CA GLY A 78 -13.15 -4.98 5.37
C GLY A 78 -13.37 -4.72 3.90
N GLN A 79 -13.02 -3.53 3.43
CA GLN A 79 -13.13 -3.16 2.02
C GLN A 79 -11.75 -3.15 1.37
N GLY A 80 -11.73 -3.27 0.06
CA GLY A 80 -10.49 -3.25 -0.68
C GLY A 80 -10.59 -2.36 -1.90
N TYR A 81 -9.50 -2.31 -2.66
CA TYR A 81 -9.46 -1.56 -3.91
C TYR A 81 -8.62 -2.31 -4.93
N TRP A 82 -8.88 -1.99 -6.19
CA TRP A 82 -8.10 -2.50 -7.31
C TRP A 82 -7.73 -1.33 -8.21
N ILE A 83 -6.47 -1.26 -8.56
CA ILE A 83 -5.94 -0.20 -9.40
C ILE A 83 -5.22 -0.85 -10.58
N ALA A 84 -5.72 -0.58 -11.77
CA ALA A 84 -5.14 -1.12 -12.99
C ALA A 84 -3.75 -0.55 -13.24
N SER A 85 -2.95 -1.27 -14.03
CA SER A 85 -1.65 -0.77 -14.48
C SER A 85 -1.80 0.63 -15.07
N LYS A 86 -0.92 1.55 -14.68
CA LYS A 86 -0.84 2.94 -15.18
C LYS A 86 -2.04 3.82 -14.81
N LYS A 87 -2.95 3.36 -13.96
CA LYS A 87 -4.09 4.15 -13.53
C LYS A 87 -3.65 5.21 -12.53
N PRO A 88 -3.88 6.51 -12.82
CA PRO A 88 -3.56 7.55 -11.84
C PRO A 88 -4.39 7.40 -10.58
N HIS A 89 -3.74 7.53 -9.44
CA HIS A 89 -4.42 7.42 -8.14
C HIS A 89 -3.67 8.19 -7.07
N ALA A 90 -4.39 8.61 -6.05
CA ALA A 90 -3.85 9.23 -4.85
C ALA A 90 -4.72 8.84 -3.68
N TRP A 91 -4.22 8.95 -2.46
CA TRP A 91 -5.03 8.63 -1.29
C TRP A 91 -4.52 9.37 -0.06
N GLU A 92 -5.40 9.45 0.94
CA GLU A 92 -5.05 10.06 2.21
C GLU A 92 -5.77 9.36 3.36
N VAL A 93 -5.22 9.53 4.56
CA VAL A 93 -5.76 9.01 5.81
C VAL A 93 -6.31 10.18 6.59
N PRO A 94 -7.65 10.36 6.59
CA PRO A 94 -8.22 11.60 7.17
C PRO A 94 -8.16 11.69 8.69
N ASP A 95 -8.60 10.67 9.41
CA ASP A 95 -8.94 10.84 10.83
C ASP A 95 -8.16 9.98 11.82
N GLU A 96 -7.84 8.75 11.48
CA GLU A 96 -7.29 7.80 12.45
C GLU A 96 -6.24 6.91 11.80
N GLU A 97 -5.53 6.15 12.62
CA GLU A 97 -4.54 5.21 12.12
C GLU A 97 -5.18 4.19 11.18
N VAL A 98 -4.48 3.87 10.11
CA VAL A 98 -4.92 2.88 9.13
C VAL A 98 -3.89 1.76 9.04
N MET A 99 -4.40 0.53 8.95
CA MET A 99 -3.60 -0.62 8.55
C MET A 99 -4.22 -1.19 7.28
N LEU A 100 -3.38 -1.41 6.28
CA LEU A 100 -3.82 -2.03 5.03
C LEU A 100 -2.72 -2.89 4.42
N MET A 101 -3.14 -3.82 3.59
CA MET A 101 -2.23 -4.66 2.82
C MET A 101 -2.32 -4.25 1.36
N ASP A 102 -1.18 -3.88 0.77
CA ASP A 102 -1.06 -3.66 -0.67
C ASP A 102 -0.38 -4.85 -1.31
N ILE A 103 -0.86 -5.21 -2.50
CA ILE A 103 -0.26 -6.26 -3.32
C ILE A 103 0.03 -5.65 -4.69
N PHE A 104 1.28 -5.76 -5.13
CA PHE A 104 1.72 -5.27 -6.44
C PHE A 104 2.19 -6.41 -7.31
N SER A 105 1.83 -6.40 -8.57
CA SER A 105 2.33 -7.36 -9.56
C SER A 105 2.63 -6.62 -10.87
N PRO A 106 3.89 -6.65 -11.33
CA PRO A 106 5.08 -7.23 -10.70
C PRO A 106 5.56 -6.46 -9.47
N PRO A 107 6.55 -6.98 -8.75
CA PRO A 107 7.09 -6.27 -7.59
C PRO A 107 7.62 -4.89 -7.97
N ARG A 108 7.39 -3.92 -7.09
CA ARG A 108 7.84 -2.55 -7.26
C ARG A 108 9.16 -2.35 -6.50
N PHE A 109 10.26 -2.82 -7.07
CA PHE A 109 11.56 -2.73 -6.42
C PHE A 109 12.02 -1.30 -6.18
N GLU A 110 11.51 -0.35 -6.96
CA GLU A 110 11.84 1.06 -6.76
C GLU A 110 11.38 1.58 -5.39
N LEU A 111 10.33 0.98 -4.81
CA LEU A 111 9.90 1.36 -3.47
C LEU A 111 10.94 1.02 -2.42
N LEU A 112 11.67 -0.06 -2.62
CA LEU A 112 12.72 -0.48 -1.69
C LEU A 112 13.95 0.41 -1.82
N GLY A 113 14.29 0.83 -3.04
CA GLY A 113 15.42 1.71 -3.28
C GLY A 113 15.22 3.11 -2.75
N GLN A 114 14.00 3.60 -2.73
CA GLN A 114 13.69 4.95 -2.27
C GLN A 114 14.02 5.18 -0.80
N GLU A 115 14.04 4.13 0.00
CA GLU A 115 14.23 4.26 1.43
C GLU A 115 15.65 4.24 1.89
N GLN A 116 16.52 3.84 1.01
CA GLN A 116 17.95 3.78 1.32
C GLN A 116 18.64 5.12 1.11
N ARG A 117 17.88 6.13 0.75
CA ARG A 117 18.42 7.46 0.41
C ARG A 117 18.30 8.45 1.54
#